data_2a8f4cd517099ecc60244a06978c7b1d
#
_entry.id   2a8f4cd517099ecc60244a06978c7b1d
#
_cell.length_a   1.000
_cell.length_b   1.000
_cell.length_c   1.000
_cell.angle_alpha   90.00
_cell.angle_beta   90.00
_cell.angle_gamma   90.00
#
_symmetry.space_group_name_H-M   'P 1'
#
loop_
_entity.id
_entity.type
_entity.pdbx_description
1 polymer ?
#
loop_
_entity_poly.entity_id
_entity_poly.type
_entity_poly.pdbx_seq_one_letter_code
_entity_poly.pdbx_strand_id
1 'polypeptide(L)'
;MEELTIIEQLSQLRITASSQIPPHEFLYSWNGTPCFAKGELVAVTGKAKSGKTYLNSLLMAAASGRTFIGLKSLSDKPIRVLWIDTEQSPDSTCEILRDRIGARIGEKPSEEQYHVFNLRSVNWQDRMLHVVTAISICRPELVIFDGIRDVVGDINNYEEAQKLIGQLLYIASEYKTCIVCVLHQNKAVEDKTLRGALGTELQNKSFETYECSKNPDTHIFTVKQTATRKYDMPNRIDFCLTPDGLPVACGVPAEKEEKSIDLEEVFRTALMGHSEMRAGALKAQVRMRYHITSDSEYGAMVGEALRQAIVTRRVVSDHEVYYLPGPKILSPQLDFDGLHGAP
;
A
#
# COMPACT_ATOMS: atom_id res chain seq x y z
N MET A 1 -26.81 -29.21 16.92
CA MET A 1 -27.51 -28.02 16.46
C MET A 1 -28.61 -28.53 15.54
N GLU A 2 -29.86 -28.26 15.85
CA GLU A 2 -30.96 -28.58 14.93
C GLU A 2 -30.81 -27.76 13.64
N GLU A 3 -30.94 -28.42 12.49
CA GLU A 3 -30.99 -27.70 11.20
C GLU A 3 -32.27 -26.90 11.15
N LEU A 4 -32.12 -25.58 10.89
CA LEU A 4 -33.26 -24.68 10.67
C LEU A 4 -34.05 -25.14 9.44
N THR A 5 -35.37 -25.11 9.56
CA THR A 5 -36.27 -25.37 8.42
C THR A 5 -36.07 -24.27 7.36
N ILE A 6 -36.40 -24.56 6.10
CA ILE A 6 -36.35 -23.56 5.02
C ILE A 6 -37.17 -22.30 5.34
N ILE A 7 -38.29 -22.43 6.03
CA ILE A 7 -39.15 -21.31 6.43
C ILE A 7 -38.42 -20.42 7.46
N GLU A 8 -37.73 -21.01 8.43
CA GLU A 8 -36.93 -20.25 9.41
C GLU A 8 -35.75 -19.56 8.77
N GLN A 9 -35.05 -20.24 7.83
CA GLN A 9 -33.98 -19.62 7.05
C GLN A 9 -34.50 -18.43 6.22
N LEU A 10 -35.62 -18.57 5.51
CA LEU A 10 -36.24 -17.45 4.76
C LEU A 10 -36.66 -16.28 5.66
N SER A 11 -37.15 -16.59 6.86
CA SER A 11 -37.52 -15.54 7.84
C SER A 11 -36.30 -14.72 8.27
N GLN A 12 -35.14 -15.34 8.47
CA GLN A 12 -33.89 -14.65 8.81
C GLN A 12 -33.30 -13.84 7.64
N LEU A 13 -33.52 -14.33 6.41
CA LEU A 13 -33.01 -13.66 5.18
C LEU A 13 -33.94 -12.54 4.69
N ARG A 14 -35.11 -12.39 5.28
CA ARG A 14 -36.11 -11.40 4.85
C ARG A 14 -35.64 -9.99 5.12
N ILE A 15 -35.56 -9.17 4.07
CA ILE A 15 -35.28 -7.73 4.14
C ILE A 15 -36.56 -6.95 3.94
N THR A 16 -36.79 -5.95 4.77
CA THR A 16 -37.93 -5.03 4.70
C THR A 16 -37.41 -3.58 4.66
N ALA A 17 -38.26 -2.65 4.30
CA ALA A 17 -37.92 -1.22 4.33
C ALA A 17 -37.48 -0.70 5.70
N SER A 18 -37.85 -1.39 6.78
CA SER A 18 -37.47 -1.07 8.17
C SER A 18 -36.23 -1.84 8.65
N SER A 19 -35.66 -2.70 7.83
CA SER A 19 -34.44 -3.45 8.22
C SER A 19 -33.25 -2.49 8.38
N GLN A 20 -32.61 -2.55 9.54
CA GLN A 20 -31.41 -1.76 9.84
C GLN A 20 -30.18 -2.53 9.39
N ILE A 21 -29.81 -2.40 8.11
CA ILE A 21 -28.61 -3.02 7.55
C ILE A 21 -27.51 -1.96 7.55
N PRO A 22 -26.33 -2.24 8.16
CA PRO A 22 -25.21 -1.30 8.13
C PRO A 22 -24.77 -1.03 6.69
N PRO A 23 -24.30 0.18 6.38
CA PRO A 23 -23.78 0.49 5.06
C PRO A 23 -22.52 -0.34 4.77
N HIS A 24 -22.17 -0.50 3.48
CA HIS A 24 -20.91 -1.14 3.10
C HIS A 24 -19.71 -0.44 3.73
N GLU A 25 -18.84 -1.23 4.34
CA GLU A 25 -17.51 -0.80 4.76
C GLU A 25 -16.53 -0.98 3.60
N PHE A 26 -15.71 0.04 3.37
CA PHE A 26 -14.67 0.02 2.35
C PHE A 26 -13.30 -0.04 2.99
N LEU A 27 -12.38 -0.80 2.40
CA LEU A 27 -11.01 -0.92 2.89
C LEU A 27 -10.18 0.32 2.56
N TYR A 28 -10.43 0.91 1.39
CA TYR A 28 -9.64 2.02 0.86
C TYR A 28 -10.49 3.15 0.35
N SER A 29 -9.86 4.32 0.24
CA SER A 29 -10.29 5.38 -0.66
C SER A 29 -9.18 5.67 -1.67
N TRP A 30 -9.54 5.87 -2.94
CA TRP A 30 -8.60 6.26 -3.97
C TRP A 30 -8.97 7.65 -4.51
N ASN A 31 -8.06 8.61 -4.28
CA ASN A 31 -8.33 10.03 -4.56
C ASN A 31 -9.67 10.53 -3.98
N GLY A 32 -10.01 10.05 -2.77
CA GLY A 32 -11.25 10.43 -2.06
C GLY A 32 -12.46 9.55 -2.36
N THR A 33 -12.43 8.69 -3.39
CA THR A 33 -13.52 7.77 -3.71
C THR A 33 -13.37 6.47 -2.93
N PRO A 34 -14.35 6.08 -2.07
CA PRO A 34 -14.32 4.80 -1.36
C PRO A 34 -14.33 3.64 -2.35
N CYS A 35 -13.49 2.63 -2.10
CA CYS A 35 -13.31 1.46 -2.97
C CYS A 35 -12.90 0.22 -2.18
N PHE A 36 -12.99 -0.95 -2.82
CA PHE A 36 -12.71 -2.26 -2.23
C PHE A 36 -13.61 -2.56 -1.02
N ALA A 37 -14.89 -2.85 -1.30
CA ALA A 37 -15.91 -3.11 -0.29
C ALA A 37 -15.66 -4.45 0.44
N LYS A 38 -15.78 -4.46 1.78
CA LYS A 38 -15.78 -5.69 2.58
C LYS A 38 -17.02 -6.53 2.28
N GLY A 39 -16.84 -7.85 2.27
CA GLY A 39 -17.92 -8.79 1.97
C GLY A 39 -18.21 -8.97 0.47
N GLU A 40 -17.36 -8.39 -0.39
CA GLU A 40 -17.60 -8.33 -1.84
C GLU A 40 -16.41 -8.82 -2.66
N LEU A 41 -16.68 -9.12 -3.94
CA LEU A 41 -15.64 -9.43 -4.93
C LEU A 41 -15.26 -8.18 -5.71
N VAL A 42 -13.98 -8.03 -5.97
CA VAL A 42 -13.41 -7.02 -6.85
C VAL A 42 -12.64 -7.73 -7.97
N ALA A 43 -12.95 -7.42 -9.23
CA ALA A 43 -12.22 -7.96 -10.37
C ALA A 43 -11.06 -7.03 -10.74
N VAL A 44 -9.84 -7.58 -10.87
CA VAL A 44 -8.68 -6.91 -11.43
C VAL A 44 -8.29 -7.61 -12.71
N THR A 45 -8.33 -6.89 -13.83
CA THR A 45 -8.16 -7.43 -15.16
C THR A 45 -7.11 -6.68 -15.97
N GLY A 46 -6.67 -7.25 -17.06
CA GLY A 46 -5.70 -6.66 -17.99
C GLY A 46 -4.88 -7.72 -18.70
N LYS A 47 -4.22 -7.30 -19.79
CA LYS A 47 -3.32 -8.18 -20.55
C LYS A 47 -2.14 -8.65 -19.71
N ALA A 48 -1.40 -9.64 -20.20
CA ALA A 48 -0.12 -10.02 -19.57
C ALA A 48 0.80 -8.81 -19.48
N LYS A 49 1.49 -8.64 -18.35
CA LYS A 49 2.43 -7.53 -18.08
C LYS A 49 1.77 -6.13 -18.09
N SER A 50 0.48 -6.02 -17.89
CA SER A 50 -0.26 -4.75 -17.84
C SER A 50 -0.18 -4.01 -16.51
N GLY A 51 0.49 -4.57 -15.48
CA GLY A 51 0.62 -3.91 -14.18
C GLY A 51 -0.28 -4.43 -13.07
N LYS A 52 -1.04 -5.54 -13.28
CA LYS A 52 -1.91 -6.13 -12.23
C LYS A 52 -1.17 -6.40 -10.93
N THR A 53 0.00 -7.03 -11.00
CA THR A 53 0.82 -7.32 -9.80
C THR A 53 1.36 -6.05 -9.14
N TYR A 54 1.55 -4.95 -9.89
CA TYR A 54 1.88 -3.65 -9.30
C TYR A 54 0.69 -3.06 -8.54
N LEU A 55 -0.53 -3.15 -9.10
CA LEU A 55 -1.74 -2.77 -8.38
C LEU A 55 -1.91 -3.59 -7.09
N ASN A 56 -1.72 -4.91 -7.16
CA ASN A 56 -1.75 -5.78 -5.98
C ASN A 56 -0.74 -5.33 -4.92
N SER A 57 0.48 -4.99 -5.34
CA SER A 57 1.53 -4.49 -4.44
C SER A 57 1.16 -3.14 -3.80
N LEU A 58 0.48 -2.24 -4.54
CA LEU A 58 -0.01 -0.98 -4.01
C LEU A 58 -1.11 -1.19 -2.96
N LEU A 59 -2.06 -2.09 -3.22
CA LEU A 59 -3.11 -2.46 -2.25
C LEU A 59 -2.49 -3.02 -0.97
N MET A 60 -1.54 -3.96 -1.11
CA MET A 60 -0.82 -4.52 0.03
C MET A 60 -0.02 -3.48 0.79
N ALA A 61 0.71 -2.60 0.12
CA ALA A 61 1.45 -1.54 0.78
C ALA A 61 0.52 -0.56 1.52
N ALA A 62 -0.60 -0.15 0.89
CA ALA A 62 -1.59 0.73 1.52
C ALA A 62 -2.28 0.10 2.74
N ALA A 63 -2.31 -1.24 2.84
CA ALA A 63 -2.82 -1.96 4.01
C ALA A 63 -2.05 -1.65 5.30
N SER A 64 -0.81 -1.13 5.21
CA SER A 64 -0.03 -0.64 6.36
C SER A 64 -0.58 0.66 6.98
N GLY A 65 -1.57 1.30 6.36
CA GLY A 65 -2.11 2.60 6.76
C GLY A 65 -1.44 3.81 6.08
N ARG A 66 -0.40 3.57 5.26
CA ARG A 66 0.27 4.63 4.48
C ARG A 66 -0.51 4.93 3.18
N THR A 67 -0.27 6.11 2.61
CA THR A 67 -0.90 6.53 1.35
C THR A 67 0.08 6.37 0.18
N PHE A 68 -0.37 5.73 -0.90
CA PHE A 68 0.42 5.54 -2.12
C PHE A 68 -0.40 5.89 -3.36
N ILE A 69 0.07 6.81 -4.17
CA ILE A 69 -0.57 7.23 -5.43
C ILE A 69 -2.07 7.55 -5.22
N GLY A 70 -2.38 8.28 -4.15
CA GLY A 70 -3.74 8.63 -3.77
C GLY A 70 -4.58 7.49 -3.15
N LEU A 71 -4.06 6.26 -3.09
CA LEU A 71 -4.69 5.12 -2.40
C LEU A 71 -4.38 5.18 -0.91
N LYS A 72 -5.41 5.28 -0.09
CA LYS A 72 -5.33 5.40 1.38
C LYS A 72 -6.22 4.36 2.05
N SER A 73 -5.72 3.72 3.11
CA SER A 73 -6.55 2.89 3.99
C SER A 73 -7.61 3.73 4.70
N LEU A 74 -8.84 3.21 4.82
CA LEU A 74 -9.93 3.76 5.62
C LEU A 74 -10.01 3.12 7.01
N SER A 75 -9.18 2.13 7.30
CA SER A 75 -9.09 1.49 8.61
C SER A 75 -8.13 2.27 9.52
N ASP A 76 -8.51 2.40 10.80
CA ASP A 76 -7.65 2.98 11.85
C ASP A 76 -6.50 2.03 12.28
N LYS A 77 -6.54 0.79 11.82
CA LYS A 77 -5.53 -0.24 12.09
C LYS A 77 -4.99 -0.81 10.78
N PRO A 78 -3.78 -1.35 10.78
CA PRO A 78 -3.27 -2.09 9.62
C PRO A 78 -4.25 -3.21 9.19
N ILE A 79 -4.52 -3.29 7.90
CA ILE A 79 -5.41 -4.29 7.29
C ILE A 79 -4.67 -5.61 7.20
N ARG A 80 -5.25 -6.72 7.68
CA ARG A 80 -4.70 -8.06 7.47
C ARG A 80 -4.93 -8.49 6.03
N VAL A 81 -3.83 -8.84 5.37
CA VAL A 81 -3.80 -9.22 3.96
C VAL A 81 -3.48 -10.70 3.83
N LEU A 82 -4.25 -11.40 3.00
CA LEU A 82 -3.92 -12.72 2.50
C LEU A 82 -3.64 -12.62 0.99
N TRP A 83 -2.43 -12.95 0.59
CA TRP A 83 -2.07 -13.04 -0.83
C TRP A 83 -1.89 -14.50 -1.22
N ILE A 84 -2.75 -14.97 -2.11
CA ILE A 84 -2.66 -16.27 -2.78
C ILE A 84 -2.08 -16.05 -4.16
N ASP A 85 -0.90 -16.61 -4.40
CA ASP A 85 -0.18 -16.52 -5.67
C ASP A 85 -0.10 -17.91 -6.32
N THR A 86 -0.70 -18.06 -7.50
CA THR A 86 -0.69 -19.31 -8.27
C THR A 86 0.17 -19.22 -9.53
N GLU A 87 0.63 -18.02 -9.91
CA GLU A 87 1.29 -17.77 -11.18
C GLU A 87 2.82 -17.69 -11.06
N GLN A 88 3.33 -17.04 -10.03
CA GLN A 88 4.75 -16.72 -9.92
C GLN A 88 5.56 -17.84 -9.25
N SER A 89 6.89 -17.80 -9.45
CA SER A 89 7.80 -18.66 -8.67
C SER A 89 7.86 -18.19 -7.21
N PRO A 90 8.16 -19.09 -6.25
CA PRO A 90 8.28 -18.70 -4.84
C PRO A 90 9.29 -17.56 -4.58
N ASP A 91 10.41 -17.54 -5.31
CA ASP A 91 11.42 -16.48 -5.22
C ASP A 91 10.85 -15.13 -5.69
N SER A 92 10.11 -15.10 -6.80
CA SER A 92 9.45 -13.87 -7.29
C SER A 92 8.39 -13.37 -6.32
N THR A 93 7.59 -14.27 -5.73
CA THR A 93 6.61 -13.92 -4.69
C THR A 93 7.32 -13.31 -3.47
N CYS A 94 8.42 -13.93 -3.02
CA CYS A 94 9.22 -13.45 -1.90
C CYS A 94 9.88 -12.09 -2.21
N GLU A 95 10.44 -11.90 -3.40
CA GLU A 95 11.02 -10.63 -3.86
C GLU A 95 9.98 -9.50 -3.84
N ILE A 96 8.79 -9.75 -4.38
CA ILE A 96 7.70 -8.75 -4.36
C ILE A 96 7.34 -8.38 -2.92
N LEU A 97 7.20 -9.37 -2.03
CA LEU A 97 6.86 -9.11 -0.63
C LEU A 97 7.97 -8.31 0.07
N ARG A 98 9.22 -8.75 -0.04
CA ARG A 98 10.36 -8.17 0.68
C ARG A 98 10.80 -6.85 0.07
N ASP A 99 11.06 -6.85 -1.25
CA ASP A 99 11.78 -5.76 -1.90
C ASP A 99 10.85 -4.69 -2.49
N ARG A 100 9.62 -5.07 -2.88
CA ARG A 100 8.65 -4.10 -3.38
C ARG A 100 7.71 -3.58 -2.29
N ILE A 101 7.07 -4.47 -1.53
CA ILE A 101 6.14 -4.05 -0.47
C ILE A 101 6.93 -3.54 0.73
N GLY A 102 7.98 -4.26 1.18
CA GLY A 102 8.84 -3.85 2.28
C GLY A 102 9.50 -2.49 2.04
N ALA A 103 10.04 -2.25 0.83
CA ALA A 103 10.60 -0.95 0.47
C ALA A 103 9.54 0.17 0.52
N ARG A 104 8.31 -0.11 0.09
CA ARG A 104 7.21 0.88 0.11
C ARG A 104 6.77 1.23 1.52
N ILE A 105 6.66 0.25 2.41
CA ILE A 105 6.27 0.50 3.80
C ILE A 105 7.45 0.95 4.67
N GLY A 106 8.69 0.89 4.15
CA GLY A 106 9.91 1.31 4.85
C GLY A 106 10.32 0.38 5.99
N GLU A 107 9.80 -0.84 6.03
CA GLU A 107 10.08 -1.85 7.04
C GLU A 107 9.84 -3.27 6.51
N LYS A 108 10.30 -4.28 7.24
CA LYS A 108 10.01 -5.68 6.91
C LYS A 108 8.50 -5.94 7.09
N PRO A 109 7.78 -6.47 6.07
CA PRO A 109 6.37 -6.85 6.22
C PRO A 109 6.16 -7.81 7.38
N SER A 110 5.25 -7.48 8.29
CA SER A 110 4.93 -8.30 9.45
C SER A 110 4.19 -9.57 9.03
N GLU A 111 4.58 -10.73 9.57
CA GLU A 111 3.93 -12.01 9.32
C GLU A 111 2.52 -12.10 9.93
N GLU A 112 2.20 -11.26 10.90
CA GLU A 112 0.87 -11.14 11.49
C GLU A 112 -0.10 -10.35 10.59
N GLN A 113 0.44 -9.46 9.76
CA GLN A 113 -0.34 -8.62 8.85
C GLN A 113 -0.39 -9.20 7.44
N TYR A 114 0.71 -9.73 6.92
CA TYR A 114 0.85 -10.22 5.55
C TYR A 114 0.99 -11.75 5.53
N HIS A 115 -0.09 -12.43 5.24
CA HIS A 115 -0.11 -13.87 5.02
C HIS A 115 0.03 -14.15 3.52
N VAL A 116 1.12 -14.76 3.10
CA VAL A 116 1.42 -14.98 1.68
C VAL A 116 1.62 -16.46 1.43
N PHE A 117 0.83 -17.02 0.52
CA PHE A 117 0.93 -18.43 0.14
C PHE A 117 1.12 -18.56 -1.37
N ASN A 118 2.24 -19.16 -1.77
CA ASN A 118 2.48 -19.52 -3.15
C ASN A 118 1.96 -20.94 -3.40
N LEU A 119 0.88 -21.05 -4.16
CA LEU A 119 0.21 -22.32 -4.48
C LEU A 119 0.56 -22.86 -5.87
N ARG A 120 1.59 -22.31 -6.53
CA ARG A 120 1.95 -22.71 -7.90
C ARG A 120 2.27 -24.21 -8.02
N SER A 121 2.94 -24.79 -7.02
CA SER A 121 3.29 -26.20 -6.98
C SER A 121 2.15 -27.12 -6.53
N VAL A 122 1.04 -26.56 -6.02
CA VAL A 122 -0.12 -27.34 -5.57
C VAL A 122 -0.93 -27.76 -6.80
N ASN A 123 -1.47 -28.99 -6.79
CA ASN A 123 -2.38 -29.44 -7.84
C ASN A 123 -3.61 -28.51 -7.90
N TRP A 124 -4.02 -28.11 -9.11
CA TRP A 124 -5.11 -27.17 -9.30
C TRP A 124 -6.42 -27.58 -8.61
N GLN A 125 -6.70 -28.90 -8.56
CA GLN A 125 -7.89 -29.46 -7.92
C GLN A 125 -7.92 -29.21 -6.40
N ASP A 126 -6.76 -29.10 -5.77
CA ASP A 126 -6.63 -28.92 -4.32
C ASP A 126 -6.48 -27.45 -3.92
N ARG A 127 -6.15 -26.56 -4.85
CA ARG A 127 -5.87 -25.15 -4.57
C ARG A 127 -7.01 -24.44 -3.87
N MET A 128 -8.27 -24.68 -4.32
CA MET A 128 -9.42 -24.01 -3.70
C MET A 128 -9.61 -24.41 -2.22
N LEU A 129 -9.32 -25.65 -1.87
CA LEU A 129 -9.32 -26.09 -0.46
C LEU A 129 -8.26 -25.33 0.35
N HIS A 130 -7.05 -25.15 -0.19
CA HIS A 130 -6.00 -24.36 0.45
C HIS A 130 -6.42 -22.88 0.62
N VAL A 131 -7.05 -22.29 -0.38
CA VAL A 131 -7.55 -20.90 -0.31
C VAL A 131 -8.58 -20.74 0.82
N VAL A 132 -9.59 -21.61 0.87
CA VAL A 132 -10.62 -21.57 1.91
C VAL A 132 -10.02 -21.77 3.29
N THR A 133 -9.09 -22.73 3.44
CA THR A 133 -8.40 -23.00 4.68
C THR A 133 -7.57 -21.81 5.14
N ALA A 134 -6.81 -21.19 4.23
CA ALA A 134 -6.01 -20.00 4.52
C ALA A 134 -6.89 -18.82 4.99
N ILE A 135 -8.02 -18.56 4.33
CA ILE A 135 -8.98 -17.52 4.74
C ILE A 135 -9.53 -17.83 6.15
N SER A 136 -9.87 -19.09 6.41
CA SER A 136 -10.40 -19.50 7.70
C SER A 136 -9.41 -19.31 8.85
N ILE A 137 -8.12 -19.61 8.62
CA ILE A 137 -7.05 -19.49 9.62
C ILE A 137 -6.62 -18.04 9.81
N CYS A 138 -6.33 -17.32 8.70
CA CYS A 138 -5.73 -16.00 8.75
C CYS A 138 -6.76 -14.89 9.04
N ARG A 139 -8.06 -15.14 8.79
CA ARG A 139 -9.14 -14.15 8.95
C ARG A 139 -8.79 -12.78 8.35
N PRO A 140 -8.42 -12.74 7.06
CA PRO A 140 -7.98 -11.50 6.41
C PRO A 140 -9.15 -10.55 6.16
N GLU A 141 -8.86 -9.25 6.11
CA GLU A 141 -9.83 -8.24 5.66
C GLU A 141 -9.71 -8.02 4.14
N LEU A 142 -8.52 -8.26 3.58
CA LEU A 142 -8.23 -8.23 2.15
C LEU A 142 -7.64 -9.57 1.71
N VAL A 143 -8.25 -10.20 0.73
CA VAL A 143 -7.68 -11.35 0.00
C VAL A 143 -7.29 -10.89 -1.39
N ILE A 144 -6.05 -11.12 -1.80
CA ILE A 144 -5.60 -10.97 -3.18
C ILE A 144 -5.42 -12.37 -3.75
N PHE A 145 -6.27 -12.75 -4.66
CA PHE A 145 -6.24 -14.03 -5.36
C PHE A 145 -5.66 -13.81 -6.77
N ASP A 146 -4.32 -13.91 -6.86
CA ASP A 146 -3.57 -13.70 -8.09
C ASP A 146 -3.48 -15.01 -8.87
N GLY A 147 -4.33 -15.09 -9.92
CA GLY A 147 -4.49 -16.26 -10.75
C GLY A 147 -5.73 -17.11 -10.47
N ILE A 148 -6.91 -16.48 -10.28
CA ILE A 148 -8.19 -17.23 -10.06
C ILE A 148 -8.51 -18.25 -11.18
N ARG A 149 -7.94 -18.09 -12.36
CA ARG A 149 -8.05 -19.06 -13.45
C ARG A 149 -7.49 -20.43 -13.06
N ASP A 150 -6.53 -20.47 -12.19
CA ASP A 150 -5.75 -21.68 -11.90
C ASP A 150 -6.42 -22.63 -10.88
N VAL A 151 -7.66 -22.34 -10.49
CA VAL A 151 -8.50 -23.20 -9.63
C VAL A 151 -9.69 -23.82 -10.38
N VAL A 152 -9.76 -23.64 -11.70
CA VAL A 152 -10.77 -24.29 -12.57
C VAL A 152 -10.10 -25.12 -13.65
N GLY A 153 -10.72 -26.22 -14.01
CA GLY A 153 -10.24 -27.11 -15.09
C GLY A 153 -10.41 -26.48 -16.47
N ASP A 154 -11.61 -25.98 -16.75
CA ASP A 154 -11.92 -25.28 -17.99
C ASP A 154 -12.52 -23.90 -17.70
N ILE A 155 -11.83 -22.85 -18.14
CA ILE A 155 -12.25 -21.45 -18.00
C ILE A 155 -13.54 -21.13 -18.76
N ASN A 156 -13.88 -21.94 -19.76
CA ASN A 156 -15.10 -21.79 -20.57
C ASN A 156 -16.28 -22.62 -20.05
N ASN A 157 -16.06 -23.45 -19.04
CA ASN A 157 -17.12 -24.21 -18.41
C ASN A 157 -17.96 -23.28 -17.52
N TYR A 158 -19.21 -23.05 -17.94
CA TYR A 158 -20.11 -22.13 -17.25
C TYR A 158 -20.48 -22.62 -15.85
N GLU A 159 -20.67 -23.92 -15.65
CA GLU A 159 -21.04 -24.50 -14.35
C GLU A 159 -19.89 -24.35 -13.34
N GLU A 160 -18.65 -24.64 -13.76
CA GLU A 160 -17.46 -24.45 -12.92
C GLU A 160 -17.28 -22.97 -12.56
N ALA A 161 -17.47 -22.06 -13.53
CA ALA A 161 -17.38 -20.63 -13.33
C ALA A 161 -18.42 -20.14 -12.30
N GLN A 162 -19.68 -20.52 -12.48
CA GLN A 162 -20.77 -20.15 -11.58
C GLN A 162 -20.54 -20.69 -10.15
N LYS A 163 -20.12 -21.95 -10.05
CA LYS A 163 -19.81 -22.59 -8.76
C LYS A 163 -18.68 -21.86 -8.03
N LEU A 164 -17.56 -21.57 -8.72
CA LEU A 164 -16.42 -20.88 -8.13
C LEU A 164 -16.80 -19.47 -7.67
N ILE A 165 -17.42 -18.68 -8.55
CA ILE A 165 -17.79 -17.30 -8.20
C ILE A 165 -18.84 -17.27 -7.10
N GLY A 166 -19.82 -18.16 -7.11
CA GLY A 166 -20.79 -18.31 -6.02
C GLY A 166 -20.13 -18.66 -4.69
N GLN A 167 -19.14 -19.57 -4.69
CA GLN A 167 -18.38 -19.94 -3.51
C GLN A 167 -17.54 -18.77 -2.98
N LEU A 168 -16.87 -18.01 -3.85
CA LEU A 168 -16.09 -16.85 -3.45
C LEU A 168 -16.98 -15.74 -2.86
N LEU A 169 -18.17 -15.49 -3.44
CA LEU A 169 -19.16 -14.55 -2.89
C LEU A 169 -19.61 -14.96 -1.47
N TYR A 170 -19.93 -16.24 -1.29
CA TYR A 170 -20.31 -16.77 0.01
C TYR A 170 -19.18 -16.54 1.02
N ILE A 171 -17.93 -16.88 0.67
CA ILE A 171 -16.76 -16.70 1.53
C ILE A 171 -16.54 -15.21 1.85
N ALA A 172 -16.62 -14.33 0.85
CA ALA A 172 -16.47 -12.89 1.06
C ALA A 172 -17.48 -12.37 2.08
N SER A 173 -18.75 -12.75 1.94
CA SER A 173 -19.83 -12.36 2.84
C SER A 173 -19.66 -12.94 4.24
N GLU A 174 -19.39 -14.25 4.36
CA GLU A 174 -19.27 -14.96 5.64
C GLU A 174 -18.10 -14.44 6.48
N TYR A 175 -16.94 -14.22 5.83
CA TYR A 175 -15.75 -13.72 6.52
C TYR A 175 -15.64 -12.20 6.55
N LYS A 176 -16.59 -11.47 5.93
CA LYS A 176 -16.57 -10.01 5.78
C LYS A 176 -15.24 -9.53 5.20
N THR A 177 -14.71 -10.25 4.23
CA THR A 177 -13.44 -9.96 3.56
C THR A 177 -13.68 -9.43 2.15
N CYS A 178 -12.85 -8.50 1.69
CA CYS A 178 -12.80 -8.11 0.28
C CYS A 178 -11.92 -9.09 -0.48
N ILE A 179 -12.44 -9.76 -1.52
CA ILE A 179 -11.66 -10.68 -2.34
C ILE A 179 -11.38 -10.04 -3.70
N VAL A 180 -10.12 -9.70 -3.93
CA VAL A 180 -9.60 -9.20 -5.21
C VAL A 180 -9.24 -10.40 -6.09
N CYS A 181 -10.02 -10.63 -7.13
CA CYS A 181 -9.86 -11.70 -8.10
C CYS A 181 -9.09 -11.20 -9.32
N VAL A 182 -7.87 -11.70 -9.53
CA VAL A 182 -7.05 -11.32 -10.68
C VAL A 182 -7.27 -12.29 -11.83
N LEU A 183 -7.66 -11.76 -13.00
CA LEU A 183 -7.91 -12.54 -14.21
C LEU A 183 -7.40 -11.82 -15.47
N HIS A 184 -6.79 -12.55 -16.38
CA HIS A 184 -6.35 -12.02 -17.66
C HIS A 184 -7.53 -11.73 -18.62
N GLN A 185 -7.38 -10.69 -19.43
CA GLN A 185 -8.27 -10.42 -20.57
C GLN A 185 -7.99 -11.38 -21.74
N ASN A 186 -8.94 -11.43 -22.68
CA ASN A 186 -8.76 -12.10 -23.94
C ASN A 186 -7.57 -11.53 -24.73
N LYS A 187 -6.94 -12.39 -25.57
CA LYS A 187 -5.76 -11.99 -26.35
C LYS A 187 -6.09 -11.07 -27.53
N ALA A 188 -7.33 -11.10 -28.04
CA ALA A 188 -7.75 -10.28 -29.18
C ALA A 188 -7.62 -8.78 -28.81
N VAL A 189 -7.11 -7.98 -29.75
CA VAL A 189 -6.81 -6.56 -29.52
C VAL A 189 -8.08 -5.75 -29.28
N GLU A 190 -9.18 -6.13 -29.93
CA GLU A 190 -10.47 -5.45 -29.88
C GLU A 190 -11.39 -6.00 -28.78
N ASP A 191 -11.12 -7.21 -28.29
CA ASP A 191 -11.92 -7.86 -27.25
C ASP A 191 -11.35 -7.56 -25.86
N LYS A 192 -11.95 -6.58 -25.20
CA LYS A 192 -11.62 -6.21 -23.81
C LYS A 192 -12.37 -7.02 -22.75
N THR A 193 -13.16 -8.00 -23.18
CA THR A 193 -13.90 -8.84 -22.25
C THR A 193 -12.94 -9.71 -21.43
N LEU A 194 -13.37 -10.04 -20.22
CA LEU A 194 -12.68 -11.00 -19.38
C LEU A 194 -12.69 -12.38 -20.03
N ARG A 195 -11.63 -13.14 -19.84
CA ARG A 195 -11.43 -14.40 -20.55
C ARG A 195 -12.41 -15.49 -20.12
N GLY A 196 -13.16 -16.03 -21.08
CA GLY A 196 -14.02 -17.20 -20.92
C GLY A 196 -15.28 -16.97 -20.09
N ALA A 197 -16.02 -18.04 -19.82
CA ALA A 197 -17.21 -18.03 -18.97
C ALA A 197 -16.89 -17.51 -17.54
N LEU A 198 -15.74 -17.90 -17.01
CA LEU A 198 -15.26 -17.43 -15.70
C LEU A 198 -15.14 -15.90 -15.66
N GLY A 199 -14.60 -15.29 -16.72
CA GLY A 199 -14.46 -13.84 -16.79
C GLY A 199 -15.81 -13.13 -16.85
N THR A 200 -16.74 -13.65 -17.63
CA THR A 200 -18.10 -13.11 -17.72
C THR A 200 -18.82 -13.19 -16.38
N GLU A 201 -18.75 -14.34 -15.71
CA GLU A 201 -19.39 -14.53 -14.41
C GLU A 201 -18.76 -13.64 -13.33
N LEU A 202 -17.42 -13.54 -13.28
CA LEU A 202 -16.72 -12.65 -12.38
C LEU A 202 -17.14 -11.19 -12.60
N GLN A 203 -17.19 -10.71 -13.83
CA GLN A 203 -17.58 -9.34 -14.15
C GLN A 203 -19.02 -9.04 -13.72
N ASN A 204 -19.95 -9.97 -13.95
CA ASN A 204 -21.36 -9.82 -13.58
C ASN A 204 -21.58 -9.77 -12.06
N LYS A 205 -20.75 -10.48 -11.31
CA LYS A 205 -20.92 -10.62 -9.85
C LYS A 205 -20.04 -9.70 -9.02
N SER A 206 -18.96 -9.16 -9.59
CA SER A 206 -18.08 -8.23 -8.88
C SER A 206 -18.80 -6.94 -8.48
N PHE A 207 -18.43 -6.41 -7.32
CA PHE A 207 -18.88 -5.10 -6.85
C PHE A 207 -18.17 -3.98 -7.61
N GLU A 208 -16.89 -4.18 -7.89
CA GLU A 208 -16.04 -3.27 -8.65
C GLU A 208 -15.17 -4.05 -9.64
N THR A 209 -14.86 -3.43 -10.77
CA THR A 209 -13.94 -3.99 -11.78
C THR A 209 -12.91 -2.94 -12.15
N TYR A 210 -11.64 -3.33 -12.10
CA TYR A 210 -10.49 -2.50 -12.46
C TYR A 210 -9.75 -3.10 -13.64
N GLU A 211 -9.49 -2.29 -14.66
CA GLU A 211 -8.65 -2.64 -15.81
C GLU A 211 -7.26 -2.04 -15.63
N CYS A 212 -6.24 -2.91 -15.72
CA CYS A 212 -4.84 -2.51 -15.77
C CYS A 212 -4.35 -2.54 -17.21
N SER A 213 -3.69 -1.48 -17.65
CA SER A 213 -3.06 -1.38 -18.96
C SER A 213 -1.67 -0.76 -18.85
N LYS A 214 -0.83 -0.99 -19.86
CA LYS A 214 0.50 -0.38 -19.99
C LYS A 214 0.63 0.21 -21.38
N ASN A 215 0.98 1.46 -21.50
CA ASN A 215 1.32 2.08 -22.77
C ASN A 215 2.72 1.59 -23.19
N PRO A 216 2.88 1.01 -24.39
CA PRO A 216 4.15 0.46 -24.84
C PRO A 216 5.22 1.53 -25.11
N ASP A 217 4.80 2.74 -25.49
CA ASP A 217 5.72 3.82 -25.89
C ASP A 217 6.20 4.62 -24.69
N THR A 218 5.28 4.97 -23.79
CA THR A 218 5.59 5.81 -22.62
C THR A 218 5.94 4.98 -21.38
N HIS A 219 5.70 3.67 -21.41
CA HIS A 219 5.83 2.76 -20.28
C HIS A 219 4.96 3.11 -19.05
N ILE A 220 3.99 4.02 -19.22
CA ILE A 220 3.03 4.39 -18.18
C ILE A 220 2.03 3.25 -17.98
N PHE A 221 1.82 2.89 -16.72
CA PHE A 221 0.77 1.97 -16.29
C PHE A 221 -0.47 2.78 -15.93
N THR A 222 -1.62 2.26 -16.33
CA THR A 222 -2.93 2.88 -16.05
C THR A 222 -3.83 1.87 -15.35
N VAL A 223 -4.47 2.29 -14.27
CA VAL A 223 -5.58 1.58 -13.63
C VAL A 223 -6.85 2.39 -13.83
N LYS A 224 -7.88 1.77 -14.36
CA LYS A 224 -9.19 2.38 -14.60
C LYS A 224 -10.28 1.52 -13.97
N GLN A 225 -11.15 2.13 -13.16
CA GLN A 225 -12.40 1.47 -12.77
C GLN A 225 -13.33 1.41 -14.00
N THR A 226 -13.75 0.22 -14.38
CA THR A 226 -14.61 -0.02 -15.57
C THR A 226 -16.04 -0.34 -15.20
N ALA A 227 -16.29 -0.81 -13.97
CA ALA A 227 -17.62 -1.03 -13.43
C ALA A 227 -17.61 -0.88 -11.91
N THR A 228 -18.71 -0.40 -11.37
CA THR A 228 -18.95 -0.32 -9.91
C THR A 228 -20.44 -0.41 -9.62
N ARG A 229 -20.78 -0.90 -8.43
CA ARG A 229 -22.19 -0.92 -7.93
C ARG A 229 -22.55 0.31 -7.10
N LYS A 230 -21.55 1.16 -6.72
CA LYS A 230 -21.84 2.25 -5.78
C LYS A 230 -21.14 3.57 -6.11
N TYR A 231 -19.83 3.62 -6.14
CA TYR A 231 -19.08 4.87 -6.28
C TYR A 231 -18.22 4.84 -7.54
N ASP A 232 -18.53 5.71 -8.50
CA ASP A 232 -17.72 5.88 -9.70
C ASP A 232 -16.42 6.61 -9.38
N MET A 233 -15.32 6.08 -9.88
CA MET A 233 -14.03 6.72 -9.86
C MET A 233 -13.85 7.47 -11.20
N PRO A 234 -13.99 8.81 -11.20
CA PRO A 234 -14.09 9.58 -12.44
C PRO A 234 -12.78 9.61 -13.24
N ASN A 235 -11.66 9.46 -12.54
CA ASN A 235 -10.33 9.55 -13.14
C ASN A 235 -9.61 8.19 -13.11
N ARG A 236 -8.89 7.90 -14.19
CA ARG A 236 -7.93 6.82 -14.21
C ARG A 236 -6.73 7.17 -13.33
N ILE A 237 -6.02 6.16 -12.87
CA ILE A 237 -4.81 6.29 -12.08
C ILE A 237 -3.63 5.90 -12.95
N ASP A 238 -2.73 6.84 -13.19
CA ASP A 238 -1.52 6.61 -13.98
C ASP A 238 -0.30 6.56 -13.05
N PHE A 239 0.57 5.58 -13.26
CA PHE A 239 1.82 5.44 -12.53
C PHE A 239 2.96 4.96 -13.43
N CYS A 240 4.19 5.33 -13.06
CA CYS A 240 5.42 4.82 -13.66
C CYS A 240 6.21 4.00 -12.63
N LEU A 241 7.30 3.41 -13.06
CA LEU A 241 8.22 2.72 -12.16
C LEU A 241 9.48 3.56 -11.97
N THR A 242 9.97 3.60 -10.75
CA THR A 242 11.33 4.06 -10.47
C THR A 242 12.35 3.12 -11.10
N PRO A 243 13.64 3.49 -11.18
CA PRO A 243 14.71 2.57 -11.59
C PRO A 243 14.73 1.27 -10.76
N ASP A 244 14.34 1.33 -9.49
CA ASP A 244 14.26 0.17 -8.59
C ASP A 244 12.95 -0.62 -8.74
N GLY A 245 12.11 -0.28 -9.73
CA GLY A 245 10.87 -0.99 -10.04
C GLY A 245 9.69 -0.68 -9.12
N LEU A 246 9.73 0.41 -8.35
CA LEU A 246 8.64 0.81 -7.46
C LEU A 246 7.63 1.72 -8.18
N PRO A 247 6.31 1.48 -8.02
CA PRO A 247 5.29 2.34 -8.63
C PRO A 247 5.28 3.76 -8.01
N VAL A 248 5.29 4.80 -8.85
CA VAL A 248 5.17 6.23 -8.46
C VAL A 248 4.16 6.92 -9.36
N ALA A 249 3.50 7.97 -8.87
CA ALA A 249 2.55 8.75 -9.67
C ALA A 249 3.25 9.35 -10.90
N CYS A 250 2.61 9.25 -12.08
CA CYS A 250 3.10 9.90 -13.29
C CYS A 250 2.94 11.42 -13.19
N GLY A 251 3.95 12.18 -13.65
CA GLY A 251 3.94 13.64 -13.67
C GLY A 251 4.39 14.31 -12.36
N VAL A 252 4.58 13.55 -11.30
CA VAL A 252 5.43 13.97 -10.20
C VAL A 252 6.85 13.59 -10.64
N PRO A 253 7.81 14.51 -10.75
CA PRO A 253 9.22 14.13 -10.76
C PRO A 253 9.33 13.14 -9.60
N ALA A 254 9.98 11.99 -9.79
CA ALA A 254 10.28 11.12 -8.68
C ALA A 254 10.79 12.03 -7.59
N GLU A 255 9.94 12.37 -6.61
CA GLU A 255 10.45 12.88 -5.37
C GLU A 255 11.48 11.83 -5.07
N LYS A 256 12.76 12.21 -5.17
CA LYS A 256 13.75 11.52 -4.39
C LYS A 256 13.04 11.45 -3.05
N GLU A 257 12.68 10.23 -2.60
CA GLU A 257 12.41 10.05 -1.19
C GLU A 257 13.58 10.79 -0.55
N GLU A 258 13.36 12.02 -0.14
CA GLU A 258 14.18 12.60 0.88
C GLU A 258 13.95 11.58 2.00
N LYS A 259 14.89 10.63 2.11
CA LYS A 259 15.23 10.09 3.42
C LYS A 259 15.26 11.37 4.21
N SER A 260 14.29 11.58 5.09
CA SER A 260 14.29 12.74 5.96
C SER A 260 15.65 12.68 6.63
N ILE A 261 16.59 13.44 6.04
CA ILE A 261 17.95 13.43 6.53
C ILE A 261 17.79 14.08 7.87
N ASP A 262 17.93 13.30 8.92
CA ASP A 262 17.91 13.82 10.29
C ASP A 262 19.07 14.79 10.40
N LEU A 263 18.76 16.08 10.23
CA LEU A 263 19.76 17.14 10.24
C LEU A 263 20.54 17.13 11.55
N GLU A 264 19.91 16.76 12.65
CA GLU A 264 20.59 16.66 13.95
C GLU A 264 21.64 15.54 13.92
N GLU A 265 21.31 14.35 13.36
CA GLU A 265 22.25 13.26 13.19
C GLU A 265 23.39 13.65 12.24
N VAL A 266 23.07 14.30 11.12
CA VAL A 266 24.06 14.75 10.12
C VAL A 266 25.10 15.67 10.74
N PHE A 267 24.67 16.76 11.36
CA PHE A 267 25.58 17.78 11.87
C PHE A 267 26.26 17.34 13.16
N ARG A 268 25.61 16.59 14.03
CA ARG A 268 26.21 15.98 15.23
C ARG A 268 27.33 15.02 14.81
N THR A 269 27.09 14.21 13.80
CA THR A 269 28.09 13.22 13.30
C THR A 269 29.25 13.92 12.58
N ALA A 270 28.97 14.94 11.75
CA ALA A 270 30.00 15.68 11.04
C ALA A 270 30.91 16.50 11.99
N LEU A 271 30.38 16.99 13.11
CA LEU A 271 31.11 17.74 14.11
C LEU A 271 31.66 16.88 15.27
N MET A 272 31.45 15.55 15.21
CA MET A 272 31.88 14.63 16.27
C MET A 272 33.40 14.69 16.46
N GLY A 273 33.86 14.95 17.70
CA GLY A 273 35.27 15.11 18.04
C GLY A 273 35.86 16.50 17.75
N HIS A 274 35.06 17.44 17.27
CA HIS A 274 35.46 18.81 17.00
C HIS A 274 34.63 19.79 17.83
N SER A 275 35.27 20.71 18.54
CA SER A 275 34.58 21.81 19.24
C SER A 275 33.96 22.80 18.26
N GLU A 276 34.60 22.99 17.11
CA GLU A 276 34.14 23.81 15.99
C GLU A 276 34.81 23.38 14.70
N MET A 277 34.21 23.67 13.56
CA MET A 277 34.75 23.32 12.22
C MET A 277 34.53 24.48 11.26
N ARG A 278 35.55 24.74 10.41
CA ARG A 278 35.43 25.74 9.33
C ARG A 278 34.40 25.28 8.26
N ALA A 279 33.69 26.23 7.65
CA ALA A 279 32.66 26.01 6.68
C ALA A 279 33.06 25.03 5.55
N GLY A 280 34.27 25.19 4.99
CA GLY A 280 34.77 24.30 3.92
C GLY A 280 34.99 22.84 4.37
N ALA A 281 35.52 22.66 5.59
CA ALA A 281 35.74 21.34 6.16
C ALA A 281 34.42 20.64 6.51
N LEU A 282 33.46 21.34 7.10
CA LEU A 282 32.12 20.85 7.39
C LEU A 282 31.41 20.43 6.10
N LYS A 283 31.48 21.29 5.05
CA LYS A 283 30.93 20.96 3.74
C LYS A 283 31.53 19.68 3.16
N ALA A 284 32.83 19.51 3.21
CA ALA A 284 33.51 18.33 2.72
C ALA A 284 33.08 17.06 3.49
N GLN A 285 33.02 17.11 4.82
CA GLN A 285 32.58 16.02 5.67
C GLN A 285 31.14 15.59 5.40
N VAL A 286 30.21 16.54 5.38
CA VAL A 286 28.78 16.30 5.12
C VAL A 286 28.60 15.70 3.73
N ARG A 287 29.22 16.30 2.70
CA ARG A 287 29.12 15.80 1.30
C ARG A 287 29.64 14.38 1.12
N MET A 288 30.80 14.07 1.68
CA MET A 288 31.42 12.76 1.56
C MET A 288 30.58 11.68 2.24
N ARG A 289 30.01 11.95 3.42
CA ARG A 289 29.31 10.97 4.23
C ARG A 289 27.85 10.74 3.77
N TYR A 290 27.19 11.79 3.29
CA TYR A 290 25.78 11.74 2.92
C TYR A 290 25.53 11.86 1.41
N HIS A 291 26.62 11.75 0.59
CA HIS A 291 26.57 11.75 -0.87
C HIS A 291 25.89 12.98 -1.48
N ILE A 292 25.99 14.14 -0.83
CA ILE A 292 25.41 15.40 -1.32
C ILE A 292 26.25 15.94 -2.46
N THR A 293 25.64 16.08 -3.65
CA THR A 293 26.36 16.42 -4.87
C THR A 293 26.33 17.89 -5.23
N SER A 294 25.27 18.64 -4.80
CA SER A 294 25.11 20.05 -5.17
C SER A 294 25.40 21.02 -4.02
N ASP A 295 25.88 22.20 -4.38
CA ASP A 295 26.10 23.30 -3.43
C ASP A 295 24.80 23.89 -2.91
N SER A 296 23.76 23.89 -3.73
CA SER A 296 22.42 24.35 -3.37
C SER A 296 21.78 23.45 -2.31
N GLU A 297 21.90 22.14 -2.46
CA GLU A 297 21.39 21.16 -1.50
C GLU A 297 22.09 21.30 -0.13
N TYR A 298 23.43 21.36 -0.13
CA TYR A 298 24.20 21.60 1.09
C TYR A 298 23.81 22.93 1.74
N GLY A 299 23.68 24.01 0.96
CA GLY A 299 23.28 25.31 1.47
C GLY A 299 21.89 25.32 2.11
N ALA A 300 20.93 24.60 1.52
CA ALA A 300 19.60 24.45 2.10
C ALA A 300 19.63 23.69 3.42
N MET A 301 20.40 22.58 3.53
CA MET A 301 20.56 21.81 4.75
C MET A 301 21.19 22.63 5.88
N VAL A 302 22.26 23.36 5.61
CA VAL A 302 22.89 24.24 6.61
C VAL A 302 21.94 25.35 7.04
N GLY A 303 21.23 25.96 6.08
CA GLY A 303 20.23 27.00 6.37
C GLY A 303 19.14 26.51 7.30
N GLU A 304 18.64 25.29 7.08
CA GLU A 304 17.62 24.69 7.93
C GLU A 304 18.17 24.29 9.30
N ALA A 305 19.35 23.71 9.37
CA ALA A 305 20.00 23.35 10.62
C ALA A 305 20.31 24.60 11.51
N LEU A 306 20.62 25.74 10.89
CA LEU A 306 20.75 27.01 11.60
C LEU A 306 19.40 27.53 12.11
N ARG A 307 18.32 27.45 11.30
CA ARG A 307 16.96 27.85 11.73
C ARG A 307 16.45 27.02 12.90
N GLN A 308 16.72 25.72 12.89
CA GLN A 308 16.33 24.80 13.96
C GLN A 308 17.27 24.82 15.16
N ALA A 309 18.32 25.67 15.14
CA ALA A 309 19.36 25.73 16.16
C ALA A 309 20.08 24.39 16.43
N ILE A 310 20.13 23.50 15.44
CA ILE A 310 20.89 22.24 15.48
C ILE A 310 22.39 22.53 15.44
N VAL A 311 22.79 23.53 14.65
CA VAL A 311 24.16 24.03 14.55
C VAL A 311 24.17 25.54 14.71
N THR A 312 25.25 26.07 15.26
CA THR A 312 25.46 27.51 15.44
C THR A 312 26.67 27.95 14.59
N ARG A 313 26.63 29.18 14.09
CA ARG A 313 27.66 29.77 13.26
C ARG A 313 28.24 31.02 13.92
N ARG A 314 29.54 31.19 13.85
CA ARG A 314 30.25 32.46 14.19
C ARG A 314 31.37 32.73 13.20
N VAL A 315 31.85 33.96 13.16
CA VAL A 315 33.01 34.35 12.37
C VAL A 315 34.23 34.45 13.30
N VAL A 316 35.31 33.78 12.92
CA VAL A 316 36.58 33.79 13.59
C VAL A 316 37.70 34.07 12.60
N SER A 317 38.44 35.18 12.76
CA SER A 317 39.53 35.54 11.88
C SER A 317 39.16 35.48 10.38
N ASP A 318 38.09 36.19 10.01
CA ASP A 318 37.50 36.24 8.65
C ASP A 318 37.01 34.89 8.06
N HIS A 319 36.83 33.87 8.93
CA HIS A 319 36.29 32.58 8.50
C HIS A 319 35.02 32.22 9.27
N GLU A 320 34.04 31.65 8.55
CA GLU A 320 32.87 31.06 9.18
C GLU A 320 33.23 29.71 9.82
N VAL A 321 32.87 29.55 11.08
CA VAL A 321 32.99 28.31 11.83
C VAL A 321 31.64 27.89 12.38
N TYR A 322 31.40 26.57 12.39
CA TYR A 322 30.16 25.95 12.84
C TYR A 322 30.47 25.07 14.08
N TYR A 323 29.55 25.04 15.03
CA TYR A 323 29.63 24.24 16.24
C TYR A 323 28.27 23.81 16.73
N LEU A 324 28.21 22.75 17.55
CA LEU A 324 26.97 22.31 18.18
C LEU A 324 26.65 23.25 19.34
N PRO A 325 25.39 23.71 19.51
CA PRO A 325 24.99 24.49 20.68
C PRO A 325 25.20 23.63 21.95
N GLY A 326 25.76 24.22 22.98
CA GLY A 326 25.88 23.57 24.27
C GLY A 326 24.52 23.27 24.91
N PRO A 327 24.43 22.36 25.89
CA PRO A 327 23.20 22.12 26.62
C PRO A 327 22.61 23.41 27.13
N LYS A 328 21.31 23.67 26.87
CA LYS A 328 20.58 24.80 27.43
C LYS A 328 20.64 24.68 28.96
N ILE A 329 21.49 25.48 29.63
CA ILE A 329 21.43 25.66 31.05
C ILE A 329 20.16 26.48 31.31
N LEU A 330 19.10 25.81 31.77
CA LEU A 330 17.92 26.49 32.32
C LEU A 330 18.42 27.24 33.53
N SER A 331 18.55 28.56 33.43
CA SER A 331 18.78 29.42 34.58
C SER A 331 17.63 29.19 35.56
N PRO A 332 17.89 28.89 36.84
CA PRO A 332 16.82 28.85 37.81
C PRO A 332 16.23 30.26 37.87
N GLN A 333 14.93 30.40 37.59
CA GLN A 333 14.19 31.60 37.96
C GLN A 333 14.26 31.71 39.48
N LEU A 334 15.06 32.67 39.99
CA LEU A 334 14.99 33.12 41.37
C LEU A 334 13.69 33.92 41.49
N ASP A 335 12.65 33.29 42.05
CA ASP A 335 11.46 33.97 42.55
C ASP A 335 11.87 34.86 43.71
N PHE A 336 11.97 36.16 43.45
CA PHE A 336 12.07 37.21 44.45
C PHE A 336 10.69 37.80 44.76
N ASP A 337 9.78 36.97 45.26
CA ASP A 337 8.55 37.50 45.87
C ASP A 337 8.32 36.83 47.21
N GLY A 338 8.74 37.48 48.28
CA GLY A 338 8.42 36.99 49.61
C GLY A 338 9.21 37.61 50.77
N LEU A 339 9.40 38.95 50.79
CA LEU A 339 9.82 39.64 51.99
C LEU A 339 9.25 41.06 52.05
N HIS A 340 8.00 41.15 52.42
CA HIS A 340 7.46 42.36 53.10
C HIS A 340 6.33 41.97 54.04
N GLY A 341 6.54 42.20 55.27
CA GLY A 341 5.47 42.41 56.19
C GLY A 341 5.56 41.73 57.56
N ALA A 342 6.20 42.31 58.47
CA ALA A 342 5.76 42.29 59.86
C ALA A 342 5.47 43.74 60.31
N PRO A 343 4.66 43.99 61.29
CA PRO A 343 5.13 43.99 62.67
C PRO A 343 4.55 42.88 63.51
#